data_701401c0c3772b7a08103326253dacbd
#
_entry.id   701401c0c3772b7a08103326253dacbd
#
_cell.length_a   1.000
_cell.length_b   1.000
_cell.length_c   1.000
_cell.angle_alpha   90.00
_cell.angle_beta   90.00
_cell.angle_gamma   90.00
#
_symmetry.space_group_name_H-M   'P 1'
#
loop_
_entity.id
_entity.type
_entity.pdbx_description
1 polymer ?
#
loop_
_entity_poly.entity_id
_entity_poly.type
_entity_poly.pdbx_seq_one_letter_code
_entity_poly.pdbx_strand_id
1 'polypeptide(L)'
;RPALTALAAEYDGRGVHLVERGKRWHFQTAPDLAHLLRREREDHRRLSRAATEVLAIISYHEPVSRAEVEAIRGVQTAKGTLDVLLEAGWVRIAGRREAPGRPVIYATTPEFLAHFGLSSRKDLPGIDELRAAGLLDPVDDALEAAMSIVAAIDDVP
;
A
#
# COMPACT_ATOMS: atom_id res chain seq x y z
N ARG A 1 15.04 -16.34 -15.15
CA ARG A 1 15.23 -14.88 -14.99
C ARG A 1 16.09 -14.24 -16.11
N PRO A 2 17.22 -14.80 -16.60
CA PRO A 2 17.99 -14.17 -17.67
C PRO A 2 17.18 -13.96 -18.96
N ALA A 3 16.24 -14.86 -19.29
CA ALA A 3 15.38 -14.73 -20.46
C ALA A 3 14.42 -13.53 -20.34
N LEU A 4 13.88 -13.25 -19.16
CA LEU A 4 13.00 -12.10 -18.94
C LEU A 4 13.78 -10.77 -18.98
N THR A 5 15.02 -10.77 -18.51
CA THR A 5 15.90 -9.60 -18.61
C THR A 5 16.29 -9.32 -20.06
N ALA A 6 16.59 -10.36 -20.84
CA ALA A 6 16.87 -10.23 -22.27
C ALA A 6 15.63 -9.73 -23.04
N LEU A 7 14.45 -10.25 -22.70
CA LEU A 7 13.18 -9.81 -23.28
C LEU A 7 12.89 -8.34 -22.92
N ALA A 8 13.14 -7.92 -21.69
CA ALA A 8 12.97 -6.53 -21.28
C ALA A 8 13.88 -5.59 -22.11
N ALA A 9 15.13 -5.99 -22.35
CA ALA A 9 16.06 -5.22 -23.19
C ALA A 9 15.61 -5.16 -24.65
N GLU A 10 14.99 -6.21 -25.19
CA GLU A 10 14.44 -6.24 -26.55
C GLU A 10 13.28 -5.25 -26.73
N TYR A 11 12.51 -5.00 -25.65
CA TYR A 11 11.38 -4.08 -25.66
C TYR A 11 11.78 -2.66 -25.25
N ASP A 12 13.03 -2.44 -24.88
CA ASP A 12 13.54 -1.09 -24.60
C ASP A 12 13.46 -0.21 -25.86
N GLY A 13 12.95 1.01 -25.69
CA GLY A 13 12.69 1.93 -26.84
C GLY A 13 11.44 1.63 -27.65
N ARG A 14 10.64 0.62 -27.29
CA ARG A 14 9.32 0.38 -27.88
C ARG A 14 8.21 1.05 -27.06
N GLY A 15 6.99 1.13 -27.63
CA GLY A 15 5.81 1.70 -26.92
C GLY A 15 5.32 0.90 -25.71
N VAL A 16 5.91 -0.27 -25.47
CA VAL A 16 5.59 -1.17 -24.36
C VAL A 16 6.89 -1.67 -23.74
N HIS A 17 7.02 -1.56 -22.43
CA HIS A 17 8.15 -2.04 -21.65
C HIS A 17 7.77 -3.24 -20.80
N LEU A 18 8.68 -4.20 -20.66
CA LEU A 18 8.55 -5.30 -19.72
C LEU A 18 9.22 -4.91 -18.39
N VAL A 19 8.45 -4.81 -17.33
CA VAL A 19 8.91 -4.37 -16.01
C VAL A 19 8.58 -5.36 -14.92
N GLU A 20 9.41 -5.40 -13.88
CA GLU A 20 9.13 -6.16 -12.67
C GLU A 20 8.52 -5.25 -11.60
N ARG A 21 7.35 -5.65 -11.07
CA ARG A 21 6.68 -5.00 -9.95
C ARG A 21 6.14 -6.07 -9.00
N GLY A 22 6.39 -5.94 -7.73
CA GLY A 22 5.93 -6.92 -6.75
C GLY A 22 6.41 -8.35 -7.02
N LYS A 23 7.65 -8.54 -7.51
CA LYS A 23 8.24 -9.82 -7.93
C LYS A 23 7.54 -10.50 -9.13
N ARG A 24 6.70 -9.76 -9.84
CA ARG A 24 6.03 -10.21 -11.07
C ARG A 24 6.47 -9.37 -12.26
N TRP A 25 6.60 -10.01 -13.42
CA TRP A 25 6.88 -9.35 -14.67
C TRP A 25 5.58 -9.08 -15.43
N HIS A 26 5.44 -7.89 -15.94
CA HIS A 26 4.30 -7.51 -16.77
C HIS A 26 4.69 -6.46 -17.79
N PHE A 27 3.94 -6.41 -18.89
CA PHE A 27 4.08 -5.35 -19.87
C PHE A 27 3.32 -4.12 -19.41
N GLN A 28 3.93 -2.97 -19.55
CA GLN A 28 3.28 -1.67 -19.35
C GLN A 28 3.59 -0.74 -20.51
N THR A 29 2.71 0.22 -20.75
CA THR A 29 2.95 1.28 -21.73
C THR A 29 4.18 2.07 -21.37
N ALA A 30 5.01 2.43 -22.35
CA ALA A 30 6.16 3.29 -22.15
C ALA A 30 5.73 4.60 -21.46
N PRO A 31 6.51 5.12 -20.48
CA PRO A 31 6.12 6.28 -19.69
C PRO A 31 5.82 7.52 -20.52
N ASP A 32 6.52 7.73 -21.63
CA ASP A 32 6.34 8.82 -22.59
C ASP A 32 5.02 8.73 -23.36
N LEU A 33 4.44 7.54 -23.49
CA LEU A 33 3.16 7.28 -24.17
C LEU A 33 1.98 7.07 -23.22
N ALA A 34 2.23 7.00 -21.91
CA ALA A 34 1.20 6.71 -20.92
C ALA A 34 0.05 7.73 -20.94
N HIS A 35 0.34 9.00 -21.26
CA HIS A 35 -0.65 10.07 -21.35
C HIS A 35 -1.62 9.89 -22.54
N LEU A 36 -1.23 9.21 -23.60
CA LEU A 36 -2.07 8.95 -24.78
C LEU A 36 -3.09 7.85 -24.53
N LEU A 37 -2.79 6.93 -23.59
CA LEU A 37 -3.63 5.78 -23.24
C LEU A 37 -4.36 5.96 -21.91
N ARG A 38 -4.41 7.17 -21.36
CA ARG A 38 -5.33 7.49 -20.26
C ARG A 38 -6.78 7.37 -20.76
N ARG A 39 -7.22 6.13 -20.91
CA ARG A 39 -8.63 5.86 -20.80
C ARG A 39 -9.01 6.18 -19.37
N GLU A 40 -9.99 7.05 -19.17
CA GLU A 40 -10.76 7.07 -17.94
C GLU A 40 -11.24 5.64 -17.72
N ARG A 41 -10.53 4.89 -16.87
CA ARG A 41 -11.04 3.65 -16.33
C ARG A 41 -12.16 4.06 -15.36
N GLU A 42 -13.31 4.34 -15.92
CA GLU A 42 -14.56 4.11 -15.23
C GLU A 42 -14.56 2.65 -14.82
N ASP A 43 -14.71 2.38 -13.53
CA ASP A 43 -14.88 1.07 -12.87
C ASP A 43 -13.71 0.45 -12.09
N HIS A 44 -12.78 1.21 -11.57
CA HIS A 44 -12.32 0.81 -10.25
C HIS A 44 -13.22 1.53 -9.24
N ARG A 45 -14.07 0.77 -8.54
CA ARG A 45 -14.81 1.28 -7.37
C ARG A 45 -13.81 2.11 -6.57
N ARG A 46 -13.96 3.43 -6.64
CA ARG A 46 -13.09 4.33 -5.88
C ARG A 46 -13.23 3.90 -4.43
N LEU A 47 -12.12 3.57 -3.80
CA LEU A 47 -12.13 3.27 -2.38
C LEU A 47 -12.77 4.45 -1.64
N SER A 48 -13.58 4.16 -0.64
CA SER A 48 -14.02 5.19 0.27
C SER A 48 -12.81 5.80 0.98
N ARG A 49 -12.94 7.03 1.47
CA ARG A 49 -11.89 7.67 2.27
C ARG A 49 -11.42 6.76 3.40
N ALA A 50 -12.36 6.16 4.15
CA ALA A 50 -12.05 5.21 5.21
C ALA A 50 -11.25 3.99 4.73
N ALA A 51 -11.57 3.43 3.55
CA ALA A 51 -10.82 2.30 2.99
C ALA A 51 -9.41 2.71 2.55
N THR A 52 -9.25 3.92 2.01
CA THR A 52 -7.94 4.47 1.63
C THR A 52 -7.06 4.69 2.87
N GLU A 53 -7.61 5.27 3.95
CA GLU A 53 -6.90 5.46 5.22
C GLU A 53 -6.46 4.11 5.82
N VAL A 54 -7.36 3.12 5.87
CA VAL A 54 -7.05 1.78 6.37
C VAL A 54 -5.97 1.10 5.54
N LEU A 55 -6.04 1.21 4.21
CA LEU A 55 -5.02 0.67 3.31
C LEU A 55 -3.65 1.32 3.55
N ALA A 56 -3.61 2.64 3.70
CA ALA A 56 -2.39 3.39 4.02
C ALA A 56 -1.78 2.89 5.33
N ILE A 57 -2.55 2.80 6.41
CA ILE A 57 -2.08 2.31 7.70
C ILE A 57 -1.52 0.89 7.57
N ILE A 58 -2.21 -0.02 6.91
CA ILE A 58 -1.73 -1.38 6.71
C ILE A 58 -0.40 -1.37 5.95
N SER A 59 -0.27 -0.58 4.88
CA SER A 59 0.93 -0.55 4.05
C SER A 59 2.19 -0.07 4.78
N TYR A 60 2.02 0.84 5.74
CA TYR A 60 3.14 1.37 6.55
C TYR A 60 3.46 0.54 7.79
N HIS A 61 2.45 -0.10 8.41
CA HIS A 61 2.57 -0.76 9.70
C HIS A 61 2.42 -2.29 9.68
N GLU A 62 2.30 -2.91 8.51
CA GLU A 62 2.12 -4.37 8.41
C GLU A 62 3.26 -5.17 9.05
N PRO A 63 2.97 -6.30 9.71
CA PRO A 63 1.64 -6.87 9.90
C PRO A 63 0.87 -6.21 11.06
N VAL A 64 -0.35 -5.80 10.82
CA VAL A 64 -1.16 -5.00 11.75
C VAL A 64 -2.55 -5.61 11.96
N SER A 65 -3.05 -5.58 13.19
CA SER A 65 -4.40 -6.03 13.52
C SER A 65 -5.43 -4.92 13.30
N ARG A 66 -6.71 -5.30 13.26
CA ARG A 66 -7.80 -4.32 13.19
C ARG A 66 -7.78 -3.33 14.35
N ALA A 67 -7.53 -3.80 15.57
CA ALA A 67 -7.49 -2.95 16.75
C ALA A 67 -6.36 -1.91 16.66
N GLU A 68 -5.20 -2.29 16.13
CA GLU A 68 -4.09 -1.37 15.90
C GLU A 68 -4.42 -0.34 14.80
N VAL A 69 -5.07 -0.76 13.72
CA VAL A 69 -5.56 0.17 12.69
C VAL A 69 -6.54 1.18 13.28
N GLU A 70 -7.48 0.73 14.13
CA GLU A 70 -8.46 1.60 14.81
C GLU A 70 -7.78 2.55 15.81
N ALA A 71 -6.75 2.07 16.52
CA ALA A 71 -5.97 2.90 17.43
C ALA A 71 -5.22 4.03 16.68
N ILE A 72 -4.61 3.72 15.54
CA ILE A 72 -3.92 4.71 14.71
C ILE A 72 -4.91 5.71 14.11
N ARG A 73 -6.07 5.24 13.60
CA ARG A 73 -7.10 6.12 13.04
C ARG A 73 -7.83 6.99 14.09
N GLY A 74 -7.83 6.58 15.35
CA GLY A 74 -8.62 7.20 16.40
C GLY A 74 -10.14 6.93 16.29
N VAL A 75 -10.58 6.14 15.31
CA VAL A 75 -11.99 5.80 15.07
C VAL A 75 -12.14 4.33 14.68
N GLN A 76 -13.30 3.75 14.99
CA GLN A 76 -13.60 2.37 14.63
C GLN A 76 -13.65 2.18 13.11
N THR A 77 -13.21 1.02 12.66
CA THR A 77 -13.28 0.61 11.27
C THR A 77 -14.59 -0.13 10.99
N ALA A 78 -15.41 0.37 10.07
CA ALA A 78 -16.62 -0.32 9.67
C ALA A 78 -16.30 -1.75 9.17
N LYS A 79 -17.20 -2.69 9.45
CA LYS A 79 -16.99 -4.12 9.15
C LYS A 79 -16.64 -4.37 7.68
N GLY A 80 -17.28 -3.67 6.74
CA GLY A 80 -17.07 -3.83 5.31
C GLY A 80 -15.80 -3.15 4.76
N THR A 81 -15.11 -2.31 5.54
CA THR A 81 -13.93 -1.58 5.03
C THR A 81 -12.77 -2.50 4.73
N LEU A 82 -12.46 -3.43 5.63
CA LEU A 82 -11.42 -4.44 5.40
C LEU A 82 -11.84 -5.45 4.33
N ASP A 83 -13.13 -5.82 4.28
CA ASP A 83 -13.66 -6.76 3.28
C ASP A 83 -13.44 -6.23 1.85
N VAL A 84 -13.69 -4.94 1.61
CA VAL A 84 -13.43 -4.31 0.31
C VAL A 84 -11.96 -4.39 -0.09
N LEU A 85 -11.03 -4.23 0.84
CA LEU A 85 -9.59 -4.30 0.57
C LEU A 85 -9.12 -5.74 0.33
N LEU A 86 -9.72 -6.70 1.04
CA LEU A 86 -9.48 -8.14 0.83
C LEU A 86 -10.03 -8.59 -0.54
N GLU A 87 -11.24 -8.17 -0.90
CA GLU A 87 -11.86 -8.45 -2.20
C GLU A 87 -11.10 -7.80 -3.36
N ALA A 88 -10.56 -6.59 -3.17
CA ALA A 88 -9.69 -5.94 -4.14
C ALA A 88 -8.36 -6.67 -4.34
N GLY A 89 -8.00 -7.59 -3.45
CA GLY A 89 -6.75 -8.32 -3.48
C GLY A 89 -5.53 -7.50 -3.08
N TRP A 90 -5.71 -6.33 -2.48
CA TRP A 90 -4.60 -5.47 -2.05
C TRP A 90 -4.13 -5.74 -0.64
N VAL A 91 -5.00 -6.32 0.18
CA VAL A 91 -4.73 -6.76 1.56
C VAL A 91 -5.00 -8.25 1.67
N ARG A 92 -4.24 -8.92 2.51
CA ARG A 92 -4.39 -10.32 2.85
C ARG A 92 -4.35 -10.53 4.36
N ILE A 93 -4.89 -11.63 4.81
CA ILE A 93 -4.67 -12.11 6.17
C ILE A 93 -3.25 -12.69 6.22
N ALA A 94 -2.41 -12.13 7.09
CA ALA A 94 -1.03 -12.57 7.29
C ALA A 94 -0.89 -13.64 8.39
N GLY A 95 -1.96 -13.90 9.14
CA GLY A 95 -1.99 -14.87 10.23
C GLY A 95 -2.73 -14.33 11.45
N ARG A 96 -2.34 -14.81 12.61
CA ARG A 96 -2.83 -14.36 13.92
C ARG A 96 -1.67 -14.04 14.82
N ARG A 97 -1.79 -12.98 15.60
CA ARG A 97 -0.76 -12.59 16.58
C ARG A 97 -0.81 -13.49 17.81
N GLU A 98 0.34 -13.81 18.36
CA GLU A 98 0.48 -14.50 19.63
C GLU A 98 0.26 -13.49 20.79
N ALA A 99 -1.01 -13.12 21.01
CA ALA A 99 -1.46 -12.18 22.03
C ALA A 99 -2.85 -12.59 22.54
N PRO A 100 -3.29 -12.10 23.68
CA PRO A 100 -4.65 -12.37 24.18
C PRO A 100 -5.70 -12.07 23.12
N GLY A 101 -6.64 -13.01 22.88
CA GLY A 101 -7.64 -12.93 21.84
C GLY A 101 -7.13 -13.34 20.43
N ARG A 102 -5.83 -13.63 20.26
CA ARG A 102 -5.19 -14.06 19.00
C ARG A 102 -5.72 -13.30 17.77
N PRO A 103 -5.58 -11.97 17.75
CA PRO A 103 -6.18 -11.14 16.70
C PRO A 103 -5.62 -11.50 15.33
N VAL A 104 -6.48 -11.42 14.31
CA VAL A 104 -6.08 -11.53 12.92
C VAL A 104 -5.20 -10.34 12.56
N ILE A 105 -4.11 -10.58 11.85
CA ILE A 105 -3.19 -9.56 11.34
C ILE A 105 -3.25 -9.51 9.82
N TYR A 106 -3.13 -8.31 9.29
CA TYR A 106 -3.26 -7.98 7.88
C TYR A 106 -1.94 -7.46 7.32
N ALA A 107 -1.72 -7.73 6.05
CA ALA A 107 -0.57 -7.24 5.29
C ALA A 107 -0.96 -6.96 3.85
N THR A 108 -0.15 -6.17 3.15
CA THR A 108 -0.31 -5.92 1.72
C THR A 108 0.06 -7.15 0.87
N THR A 109 -0.28 -7.10 -0.40
CA THR A 109 -0.07 -8.18 -1.37
C THR A 109 0.89 -7.73 -2.48
N PRO A 110 1.45 -8.66 -3.27
CA PRO A 110 2.16 -8.30 -4.49
C PRO A 110 1.30 -7.54 -5.51
N GLU A 111 -0.01 -7.78 -5.51
CA GLU A 111 -0.99 -7.05 -6.33
C GLU A 111 -1.08 -5.57 -5.94
N PHE A 112 -1.02 -5.27 -4.63
CA PHE A 112 -0.93 -3.91 -4.12
C PHE A 112 0.32 -3.21 -4.68
N LEU A 113 1.50 -3.82 -4.57
CA LEU A 113 2.74 -3.27 -5.08
C LEU A 113 2.67 -3.03 -6.60
N ALA A 114 2.17 -4.00 -7.35
CA ALA A 114 2.02 -3.89 -8.79
C ALA A 114 1.06 -2.75 -9.19
N HIS A 115 -0.08 -2.62 -8.47
CA HIS A 115 -1.08 -1.60 -8.74
C HIS A 115 -0.54 -0.18 -8.51
N PHE A 116 0.22 0.03 -7.45
CA PHE A 116 0.82 1.31 -7.11
C PHE A 116 2.20 1.54 -7.73
N GLY A 117 2.67 0.63 -8.60
CA GLY A 117 3.95 0.76 -9.29
C GLY A 117 5.18 0.64 -8.40
N LEU A 118 5.05 -0.05 -7.26
CA LEU A 118 6.12 -0.25 -6.29
C LEU A 118 6.85 -1.56 -6.55
N SER A 119 8.17 -1.57 -6.41
CA SER A 119 8.97 -2.80 -6.46
C SER A 119 9.00 -3.50 -5.09
N SER A 120 8.92 -2.72 -4.02
CA SER A 120 8.88 -3.20 -2.64
C SER A 120 8.17 -2.17 -1.74
N ARG A 121 7.88 -2.54 -0.50
CA ARG A 121 7.38 -1.60 0.52
C ARG A 121 8.32 -0.43 0.82
N LYS A 122 9.61 -0.64 0.62
CA LYS A 122 10.63 0.40 0.84
C LYS A 122 10.51 1.58 -0.13
N ASP A 123 9.76 1.37 -1.22
CA ASP A 123 9.50 2.40 -2.23
C ASP A 123 8.27 3.26 -1.86
N LEU A 124 7.61 2.98 -0.72
CA LEU A 124 6.56 3.86 -0.20
C LEU A 124 7.21 5.20 0.20
N PRO A 125 6.58 6.33 -0.16
CA PRO A 125 7.11 7.65 0.21
C PRO A 125 7.18 7.79 1.73
N GLY A 126 8.24 8.40 2.22
CA GLY A 126 8.37 8.74 3.63
C GLY A 126 7.35 9.82 4.06
N ILE A 127 7.10 9.93 5.37
CA ILE A 127 6.19 10.95 5.92
C ILE A 127 6.65 12.36 5.51
N ASP A 128 7.95 12.60 5.51
CA ASP A 128 8.51 13.89 5.11
C ASP A 128 8.30 14.19 3.63
N GLU A 129 8.35 13.17 2.77
CA GLU A 129 8.06 13.30 1.35
C GLU A 129 6.58 13.59 1.10
N LEU A 130 5.68 12.92 1.83
CA LEU A 130 4.24 13.17 1.77
C LEU A 130 3.89 14.58 2.25
N ARG A 131 4.55 15.04 3.32
CA ARG A 131 4.39 16.41 3.84
C ARG A 131 4.89 17.44 2.84
N ALA A 132 6.07 17.24 2.25
CA ALA A 132 6.64 18.11 1.24
C ALA A 132 5.77 18.19 -0.04
N ALA A 133 5.06 17.10 -0.38
CA ALA A 133 4.11 17.05 -1.47
C ALA A 133 2.74 17.67 -1.14
N GLY A 134 2.51 18.13 0.11
CA GLY A 134 1.24 18.68 0.55
C GLY A 134 0.09 17.66 0.62
N LEU A 135 0.44 16.37 0.76
CA LEU A 135 -0.52 15.26 0.81
C LEU A 135 -0.95 14.91 2.24
N LEU A 136 -0.30 15.51 3.23
CA LEU A 136 -0.67 15.38 4.65
C LEU A 136 -1.33 16.68 5.10
N ASP A 137 -2.56 16.56 5.60
CA ASP A 137 -3.25 17.68 6.26
C ASP A 137 -2.59 18.01 7.61
N PRO A 138 -2.67 19.28 8.11
CA PRO A 138 -2.12 19.66 9.42
C PRO A 138 -2.69 18.85 10.60
N VAL A 139 -3.79 18.12 10.39
CA VAL A 139 -4.38 17.19 11.39
C VAL A 139 -3.49 15.96 11.61
N ASP A 140 -2.56 15.69 10.71
CA ASP A 140 -1.66 14.54 10.80
C ASP A 140 -0.52 14.73 11.81
N ASP A 141 -0.30 15.95 12.32
CA ASP A 141 0.60 16.21 13.45
C ASP A 141 0.14 15.47 14.72
N ALA A 142 -1.17 15.26 14.88
CA ALA A 142 -1.73 14.44 15.95
C ALA A 142 -1.44 12.94 15.74
N LEU A 143 -1.36 12.49 14.50
CA LEU A 143 -1.00 11.11 14.14
C LEU A 143 0.49 10.85 14.41
N GLU A 144 1.34 11.82 14.12
CA GLU A 144 2.78 11.74 14.38
C GLU A 144 3.08 11.71 15.89
N ALA A 145 2.35 12.53 16.66
CA ALA A 145 2.42 12.49 18.12
C ALA A 145 1.95 11.13 18.69
N ALA A 146 0.90 10.54 18.12
CA ALA A 146 0.41 9.21 18.51
C ALA A 146 1.41 8.11 18.10
N MET A 147 2.03 8.20 16.93
CA MET A 147 3.07 7.27 16.47
C MET A 147 4.34 7.35 17.31
N SER A 148 4.74 8.54 17.73
CA SER A 148 5.87 8.76 18.64
C SER A 148 5.64 8.17 20.02
N ILE A 149 4.39 8.23 20.52
CA ILE A 149 4.00 7.63 21.80
C ILE A 149 4.03 6.09 21.70
N VAL A 150 3.55 5.51 20.58
CA VAL A 150 3.57 4.05 20.38
C VAL A 150 5.00 3.52 20.24
N ALA A 151 5.88 4.23 19.54
CA ALA A 151 7.30 3.88 19.44
C ALA A 151 8.02 3.96 20.80
N ALA A 152 7.64 4.90 21.65
CA ALA A 152 8.20 5.05 22.98
C ALA A 152 7.73 3.97 23.98
N ILE A 153 6.59 3.32 23.72
CA ILE A 153 6.06 2.23 24.56
C ILE A 153 6.74 0.89 24.23
N ASP A 154 7.18 0.68 22.98
CA ASP A 154 7.88 -0.54 22.57
C ASP A 154 9.36 -0.58 23.03
N ASP A 155 9.90 0.53 23.52
CA ASP A 155 11.31 0.65 23.96
C ASP A 155 11.47 0.62 25.50
N VAL A 156 10.45 0.17 26.24
CA VAL A 156 10.54 -0.05 27.69
C VAL A 156 10.97 -1.49 27.96
N PRO A 157 12.15 -1.70 28.57
CA PRO A 157 12.72 -3.01 28.86
C PRO A 157 11.89 -3.84 29.83
#